data_a90e13b052912de1f5b059e8a9356998
#
_entry.id   a90e13b052912de1f5b059e8a9356998
#
_cell.length_a   1.000
_cell.length_b   1.000
_cell.length_c   1.000
_cell.angle_alpha   90.00
_cell.angle_beta   90.00
_cell.angle_gamma   90.00
#
_symmetry.space_group_name_H-M   'P 1'
#
loop_
_entity.id
_entity.type
_entity.pdbx_description
1 polymer ?
#
loop_
_entity_poly.entity_id
_entity_poly.type
_entity_poly.pdbx_seq_one_letter_code
_entity_poly.pdbx_strand_id
1 'polypeptide(L)'
;MAAEGSQDLPVREANPAGAPQNAQSNADSLPDFIVERNKLFEELWQQQLEEVKNKPHPEINVTVDLGDGNTAAVPAKAWETTPAFLLRDLPKELSANVVIAKVDGELWDLGRVLEGDCKVAYLPFDHPEGREVFWHSSAHCLGEACECQFGCLLSHGPPTPQGFFYDMAMPERYVVWYKTVPYMQ
;
A
#
# COMPACT_ATOMS: atom_id res chain seq x y z
N MET A 1 21.63 42.00 -21.72
CA MET A 1 22.10 41.01 -22.71
C MET A 1 21.78 39.64 -22.13
N ALA A 2 20.87 39.17 -22.71
CA ALA A 2 20.43 37.97 -23.40
C ALA A 2 19.90 36.91 -22.39
N ALA A 3 18.56 36.77 -22.40
CA ALA A 3 17.82 35.62 -21.89
C ALA A 3 18.03 34.46 -22.86
N GLU A 4 18.43 33.29 -22.35
CA GLU A 4 18.38 32.02 -23.10
C GLU A 4 17.12 31.22 -22.74
N GLY A 5 16.42 30.90 -23.78
CA GLY A 5 15.10 30.32 -23.74
C GLY A 5 15.05 28.88 -23.29
N SER A 6 14.08 28.60 -22.46
CA SER A 6 13.55 27.27 -22.21
C SER A 6 12.96 26.71 -23.52
N GLN A 7 13.59 25.68 -24.06
CA GLN A 7 13.00 24.90 -25.15
C GLN A 7 12.00 23.89 -24.57
N ASP A 8 10.73 24.15 -24.80
CA ASP A 8 9.65 23.18 -24.60
C ASP A 8 9.88 21.98 -25.52
N LEU A 9 10.09 20.81 -24.92
CA LEU A 9 10.08 19.53 -25.61
C LEU A 9 8.64 19.20 -26.01
N PRO A 10 8.38 18.85 -27.28
CA PRO A 10 7.03 18.52 -27.73
C PRO A 10 6.55 17.25 -27.04
N VAL A 11 5.41 17.36 -26.34
CA VAL A 11 4.62 16.21 -25.86
C VAL A 11 4.19 15.42 -27.09
N ARG A 12 4.75 14.23 -27.30
CA ARG A 12 4.24 13.29 -28.32
C ARG A 12 2.87 12.81 -27.89
N GLU A 13 1.84 13.27 -28.56
CA GLU A 13 0.52 12.64 -28.55
C GLU A 13 0.68 11.19 -29.04
N ALA A 14 0.48 10.22 -28.14
CA ALA A 14 0.37 8.82 -28.50
C ALA A 14 -0.94 8.62 -29.26
N ASN A 15 -0.84 8.42 -30.56
CA ASN A 15 -1.97 8.06 -31.42
C ASN A 15 -2.35 6.58 -31.11
N PRO A 16 -3.52 6.27 -30.52
CA PRO A 16 -3.92 4.88 -30.26
C PRO A 16 -4.55 4.27 -31.51
N ALA A 17 -3.76 4.00 -32.52
CA ALA A 17 -4.20 3.20 -33.65
C ALA A 17 -4.12 1.71 -33.27
N GLY A 18 -5.23 1.10 -32.90
CA GLY A 18 -5.34 -0.35 -32.75
C GLY A 18 -5.98 -0.89 -31.50
N ALA A 19 -6.65 -0.09 -30.69
CA ALA A 19 -7.51 -0.64 -29.65
C ALA A 19 -8.74 -1.31 -30.30
N PRO A 20 -9.04 -2.59 -30.01
CA PRO A 20 -10.24 -3.23 -30.53
C PRO A 20 -11.46 -2.51 -29.98
N GLN A 21 -12.34 -2.05 -30.89
CA GLN A 21 -13.57 -1.31 -30.59
C GLN A 21 -14.66 -2.14 -29.89
N ASN A 22 -14.35 -3.29 -29.31
CA ASN A 22 -15.29 -4.20 -28.65
C ASN A 22 -15.03 -4.41 -27.14
N ALA A 23 -14.26 -3.52 -26.48
CA ALA A 23 -14.10 -3.55 -25.04
C ALA A 23 -15.15 -2.68 -24.28
N GLN A 24 -16.27 -2.40 -24.90
CA GLN A 24 -17.37 -1.58 -24.33
C GLN A 24 -18.54 -2.43 -23.80
N SER A 25 -18.27 -3.50 -23.07
CA SER A 25 -19.33 -4.13 -22.29
C SER A 25 -18.73 -4.83 -21.07
N ASN A 26 -19.00 -4.32 -19.91
CA ASN A 26 -18.79 -4.80 -18.54
C ASN A 26 -17.73 -4.04 -17.70
N ALA A 27 -17.40 -2.80 -18.03
CA ALA A 27 -16.58 -1.95 -17.12
C ALA A 27 -17.34 -1.47 -15.88
N ASP A 28 -18.64 -1.75 -15.76
CA ASP A 28 -19.49 -1.20 -14.69
C ASP A 28 -19.81 -2.17 -13.54
N SER A 29 -19.36 -3.43 -13.59
CA SER A 29 -19.55 -4.36 -12.48
C SER A 29 -18.27 -5.11 -12.14
N LEU A 30 -17.92 -5.10 -10.85
CA LEU A 30 -16.84 -5.93 -10.33
C LEU A 30 -17.16 -7.42 -10.55
N PRO A 31 -16.15 -8.28 -10.74
CA PRO A 31 -16.34 -9.73 -10.74
C PRO A 31 -17.04 -10.22 -9.48
N ASP A 32 -17.93 -11.20 -9.60
CA ASP A 32 -18.76 -11.70 -8.49
C ASP A 32 -17.91 -12.12 -7.27
N PHE A 33 -16.77 -12.78 -7.50
CA PHE A 33 -15.89 -13.20 -6.41
C PHE A 33 -15.29 -12.03 -5.62
N ILE A 34 -15.11 -10.86 -6.26
CA ILE A 34 -14.67 -9.64 -5.58
C ILE A 34 -15.79 -9.07 -4.75
N VAL A 35 -17.01 -9.06 -5.28
CA VAL A 35 -18.20 -8.59 -4.54
C VAL A 35 -18.42 -9.43 -3.29
N GLU A 36 -18.32 -10.76 -3.41
CA GLU A 36 -18.45 -11.68 -2.27
C GLU A 36 -17.33 -11.49 -1.24
N ARG A 37 -16.08 -11.33 -1.70
CA ARG A 37 -14.93 -11.05 -0.84
C ARG A 37 -15.09 -9.75 -0.07
N ASN A 38 -15.50 -8.69 -0.74
CA ASN A 38 -15.72 -7.38 -0.11
C ASN A 38 -16.83 -7.43 0.94
N LYS A 39 -17.89 -8.15 0.66
CA LYS A 39 -18.98 -8.34 1.63
C LYS A 39 -18.50 -9.07 2.89
N LEU A 40 -17.79 -10.18 2.72
CA LEU A 40 -17.22 -10.93 3.84
C LEU A 40 -16.21 -10.09 4.63
N PHE A 41 -15.34 -9.35 3.93
CA PHE A 41 -14.39 -8.44 4.57
C PHE A 41 -15.11 -7.41 5.44
N GLU A 42 -16.15 -6.75 4.91
CA GLU A 42 -16.90 -5.73 5.64
C GLU A 42 -17.56 -6.30 6.89
N GLU A 43 -18.17 -7.49 6.80
CA GLU A 43 -18.78 -8.18 7.93
C GLU A 43 -17.76 -8.47 9.05
N LEU A 44 -16.56 -8.99 8.68
CA LEU A 44 -15.50 -9.31 9.63
C LEU A 44 -14.86 -8.03 10.21
N TRP A 45 -14.71 -7.00 9.38
CA TRP A 45 -14.17 -5.72 9.80
C TRP A 45 -15.05 -5.04 10.85
N GLN A 46 -16.36 -5.02 10.64
CA GLN A 46 -17.31 -4.46 11.61
C GLN A 46 -17.28 -5.24 12.93
N GLN A 47 -17.19 -6.57 12.89
CA GLN A 47 -17.03 -7.37 14.11
C GLN A 47 -15.75 -7.00 14.86
N GLN A 48 -14.62 -6.88 14.18
CA GLN A 48 -13.36 -6.51 14.78
C GLN A 48 -13.39 -5.09 15.39
N LEU A 49 -14.00 -4.14 14.69
CA LEU A 49 -14.15 -2.77 15.23
C LEU A 49 -14.98 -2.77 16.52
N GLU A 50 -16.04 -3.55 16.57
CA GLU A 50 -16.87 -3.66 17.76
C GLU A 50 -16.14 -4.36 18.92
N GLU A 51 -15.37 -5.41 18.64
CA GLU A 51 -14.51 -6.06 19.63
C GLU A 51 -13.47 -5.09 20.22
N VAL A 52 -12.79 -4.33 19.38
CA VAL A 52 -11.78 -3.34 19.81
C VAL A 52 -12.44 -2.25 20.67
N LYS A 53 -13.60 -1.74 20.24
CA LYS A 53 -14.36 -0.71 20.97
C LYS A 53 -14.78 -1.16 22.36
N ASN A 54 -15.05 -2.44 22.54
CA ASN A 54 -15.49 -3.01 23.82
C ASN A 54 -14.34 -3.38 24.77
N LYS A 55 -13.08 -3.29 24.30
CA LYS A 55 -11.91 -3.50 25.15
C LYS A 55 -11.71 -2.33 26.12
N PRO A 56 -11.10 -2.55 27.28
CA PRO A 56 -10.66 -1.45 28.15
C PRO A 56 -9.57 -0.65 27.44
N HIS A 57 -9.62 0.67 27.55
CA HIS A 57 -8.67 1.60 26.92
C HIS A 57 -7.79 2.27 28.01
N PRO A 58 -6.94 1.51 28.74
CA PRO A 58 -6.07 2.09 29.75
C PRO A 58 -5.04 3.04 29.12
N GLU A 59 -4.56 3.98 29.89
CA GLU A 59 -3.41 4.78 29.52
C GLU A 59 -2.16 3.89 29.46
N ILE A 60 -1.36 4.10 28.42
CA ILE A 60 -0.10 3.40 28.16
C ILE A 60 1.02 4.40 27.89
N ASN A 61 2.25 3.98 28.13
CA ASN A 61 3.44 4.75 27.83
C ASN A 61 4.10 4.21 26.55
N VAL A 62 4.14 5.02 25.52
CA VAL A 62 4.82 4.69 24.28
C VAL A 62 6.15 5.41 24.22
N THR A 63 7.22 4.65 24.01
CA THR A 63 8.56 5.20 23.77
C THR A 63 8.80 5.26 22.27
N VAL A 64 8.83 6.47 21.71
CA VAL A 64 9.08 6.69 20.29
C VAL A 64 10.57 6.88 20.04
N ASP A 65 11.14 6.14 19.10
CA ASP A 65 12.50 6.33 18.63
C ASP A 65 12.55 7.53 17.67
N LEU A 66 13.36 8.53 18.03
CA LEU A 66 13.56 9.75 17.24
C LEU A 66 14.83 9.71 16.39
N GLY A 67 15.54 8.58 16.38
CA GLY A 67 16.83 8.45 15.73
C GLY A 67 18.02 8.92 16.59
N ASP A 68 19.22 8.58 16.17
CA ASP A 68 20.50 8.96 16.85
C ASP A 68 20.55 8.61 18.35
N GLY A 69 19.80 7.58 18.76
CA GLY A 69 19.71 7.16 20.14
C GLY A 69 18.78 8.03 21.03
N ASN A 70 18.09 8.99 20.45
CA ASN A 70 17.12 9.81 21.13
C ASN A 70 15.75 9.13 21.16
N THR A 71 15.03 9.29 22.28
CA THR A 71 13.67 8.77 22.41
C THR A 71 12.76 9.81 23.06
N ALA A 72 11.47 9.73 22.76
CA ALA A 72 10.43 10.51 23.43
C ALA A 72 9.40 9.58 24.06
N ALA A 73 9.02 9.86 25.31
CA ALA A 73 7.88 9.19 25.93
C ALA A 73 6.60 9.96 25.60
N VAL A 74 5.63 9.27 25.02
CA VAL A 74 4.36 9.84 24.59
C VAL A 74 3.22 9.10 25.30
N PRO A 75 2.33 9.80 26.03
CA PRO A 75 1.14 9.16 26.57
C PRO A 75 0.19 8.76 25.46
N ALA A 76 -0.37 7.56 25.58
CA ALA A 76 -1.28 7.00 24.59
C ALA A 76 -2.35 6.16 25.29
N LYS A 77 -3.31 5.64 24.55
CA LYS A 77 -4.33 4.73 25.05
C LYS A 77 -4.31 3.43 24.30
N ALA A 78 -4.27 2.33 25.02
CA ALA A 78 -4.36 1.00 24.44
C ALA A 78 -5.68 0.85 23.66
N TRP A 79 -5.61 0.14 22.52
CA TRP A 79 -6.76 -0.15 21.64
C TRP A 79 -7.43 1.08 21.00
N GLU A 80 -6.83 2.28 21.13
CA GLU A 80 -7.32 3.53 20.55
C GLU A 80 -6.23 4.23 19.73
N THR A 81 -5.02 4.35 20.31
CA THR A 81 -3.93 5.07 19.66
C THR A 81 -3.23 4.20 18.63
N THR A 82 -2.97 4.76 17.45
CA THR A 82 -2.23 4.12 16.35
C THR A 82 -0.87 4.78 16.13
N PRO A 83 0.11 4.09 15.54
CA PRO A 83 1.38 4.71 15.13
C PRO A 83 1.17 5.92 14.20
N ALA A 84 0.20 5.87 13.28
CA ALA A 84 -0.13 7.00 12.40
C ALA A 84 -0.61 8.24 13.17
N PHE A 85 -1.32 8.05 14.28
CA PHE A 85 -1.75 9.15 15.13
C PHE A 85 -0.56 9.83 15.79
N LEU A 86 0.40 9.05 16.30
CA LEU A 86 1.60 9.58 16.96
C LEU A 86 2.52 10.34 15.99
N LEU A 87 2.54 9.98 14.71
CA LEU A 87 3.32 10.69 13.69
C LEU A 87 2.98 12.17 13.56
N ARG A 88 1.75 12.57 13.91
CA ARG A 88 1.27 13.96 13.74
C ARG A 88 2.03 14.94 14.62
N ASP A 89 2.50 14.48 15.78
CA ASP A 89 3.17 15.29 16.79
C ASP A 89 4.70 15.18 16.72
N LEU A 90 5.22 14.38 15.77
CA LEU A 90 6.65 14.21 15.56
C LEU A 90 7.23 15.26 14.57
N PRO A 91 8.54 15.55 14.66
CA PRO A 91 9.23 16.38 13.71
C PRO A 91 9.00 15.90 12.27
N LYS A 92 8.86 16.86 11.34
CA LYS A 92 8.60 16.55 9.92
C LYS A 92 9.68 15.67 9.28
N GLU A 93 10.90 15.80 9.74
CA GLU A 93 12.05 15.01 9.29
C GLU A 93 11.87 13.51 9.58
N LEU A 94 11.21 13.17 10.68
CA LEU A 94 10.90 11.79 11.05
C LEU A 94 9.60 11.27 10.44
N SER A 95 8.63 12.14 10.26
CA SER A 95 7.32 11.75 9.69
C SER A 95 7.30 11.70 8.17
N ALA A 96 8.31 12.29 7.52
CA ALA A 96 8.43 12.26 6.06
C ALA A 96 8.79 10.85 5.57
N ASN A 97 8.07 10.40 4.54
CA ASN A 97 8.34 9.13 3.84
C ASN A 97 8.25 7.85 4.71
N VAL A 98 7.59 7.91 5.86
CA VAL A 98 7.33 6.72 6.68
C VAL A 98 6.42 5.76 5.92
N VAL A 99 6.84 4.50 5.85
CA VAL A 99 6.09 3.41 5.19
C VAL A 99 5.43 2.52 6.21
N ILE A 100 6.14 2.16 7.27
CA ILE A 100 5.69 1.19 8.26
C ILE A 100 6.25 1.56 9.64
N ALA A 101 5.61 1.09 10.72
CA ALA A 101 6.16 1.17 12.06
C ALA A 101 6.79 -0.17 12.47
N LYS A 102 7.65 -0.12 13.49
CA LYS A 102 8.07 -1.27 14.30
C LYS A 102 7.61 -1.06 15.73
N VAL A 103 6.88 -2.03 16.27
CA VAL A 103 6.47 -2.04 17.68
C VAL A 103 7.19 -3.18 18.37
N ASP A 104 8.02 -2.86 19.36
CA ASP A 104 8.88 -3.82 20.07
C ASP A 104 9.72 -4.73 19.15
N GLY A 105 10.11 -4.19 17.99
CA GLY A 105 10.92 -4.89 17.00
C GLY A 105 10.14 -5.61 15.91
N GLU A 106 8.81 -5.75 16.01
CA GLU A 106 7.95 -6.36 15.01
C GLU A 106 7.34 -5.32 14.06
N LEU A 107 7.22 -5.67 12.77
CA LEU A 107 6.57 -4.81 11.79
C LEU A 107 5.09 -4.62 12.16
N TRP A 108 4.65 -3.35 12.12
CA TRP A 108 3.33 -2.97 12.60
C TRP A 108 2.70 -1.95 11.66
N ASP A 109 1.48 -2.25 11.20
CA ASP A 109 0.75 -1.32 10.35
C ASP A 109 0.52 0.02 11.06
N LEU A 110 0.66 1.11 10.30
CA LEU A 110 0.48 2.46 10.83
C LEU A 110 -0.93 2.72 11.35
N GLY A 111 -1.92 2.05 10.81
CA GLY A 111 -3.33 2.15 11.22
C GLY A 111 -3.74 1.13 12.31
N ARG A 112 -2.88 0.18 12.64
CA ARG A 112 -3.17 -0.81 13.69
C ARG A 112 -3.00 -0.19 15.08
N VAL A 113 -3.98 -0.37 15.98
CA VAL A 113 -3.97 0.16 17.33
C VAL A 113 -2.86 -0.48 18.19
N LEU A 114 -2.28 0.31 19.08
CA LEU A 114 -1.32 -0.16 20.08
C LEU A 114 -2.06 -0.86 21.23
N GLU A 115 -1.48 -1.93 21.75
CA GLU A 115 -2.17 -2.83 22.68
C GLU A 115 -1.72 -2.66 24.15
N GLY A 116 -0.58 -2.00 24.36
CA GLY A 116 0.04 -1.79 25.69
C GLY A 116 1.26 -0.91 25.61
N ASP A 117 1.97 -0.80 26.73
CA ASP A 117 3.27 -0.12 26.81
C ASP A 117 4.21 -0.72 25.78
N CYS A 118 4.85 0.10 24.94
CA CYS A 118 5.68 -0.38 23.85
C CYS A 118 6.71 0.65 23.38
N LYS A 119 7.63 0.19 22.54
CA LYS A 119 8.57 1.03 21.79
C LYS A 119 8.15 1.07 20.33
N VAL A 120 8.09 2.28 19.78
CA VAL A 120 7.73 2.50 18.36
C VAL A 120 8.90 3.13 17.63
N ALA A 121 9.31 2.51 16.52
CA ALA A 121 10.22 3.09 15.55
C ALA A 121 9.51 3.23 14.21
N TYR A 122 9.90 4.21 13.41
CA TYR A 122 9.31 4.45 12.09
C TYR A 122 10.32 4.18 11.00
N LEU A 123 9.93 3.41 10.01
CA LEU A 123 10.78 3.00 8.90
C LEU A 123 10.37 3.72 7.61
N PRO A 124 11.25 4.57 7.07
CA PRO A 124 11.03 5.20 5.77
C PRO A 124 11.33 4.23 4.62
N PHE A 125 11.02 4.64 3.39
CA PHE A 125 11.31 3.87 2.18
C PHE A 125 12.82 3.56 2.01
N ASP A 126 13.69 4.44 2.47
CA ASP A 126 15.15 4.23 2.38
C ASP A 126 15.66 3.12 3.31
N HIS A 127 14.89 2.75 4.33
CA HIS A 127 15.20 1.60 5.17
C HIS A 127 14.89 0.29 4.43
N PRO A 128 15.76 -0.74 4.48
CA PRO A 128 15.54 -2.00 3.74
C PRO A 128 14.18 -2.64 4.01
N GLU A 129 13.77 -2.79 5.27
CA GLU A 129 12.47 -3.35 5.64
C GLU A 129 11.31 -2.44 5.20
N GLY A 130 11.44 -1.12 5.30
CA GLY A 130 10.43 -0.18 4.83
C GLY A 130 10.22 -0.31 3.31
N ARG A 131 11.30 -0.43 2.55
CA ARG A 131 11.27 -0.64 1.10
C ARG A 131 10.62 -1.97 0.71
N GLU A 132 10.95 -3.05 1.42
CA GLU A 132 10.35 -4.37 1.20
C GLU A 132 8.83 -4.32 1.41
N VAL A 133 8.37 -3.73 2.51
CA VAL A 133 6.94 -3.53 2.78
C VAL A 133 6.27 -2.67 1.70
N PHE A 134 6.91 -1.58 1.27
CA PHE A 134 6.38 -0.72 0.22
C PHE A 134 6.20 -1.47 -1.11
N TRP A 135 7.21 -2.23 -1.55
CA TRP A 135 7.12 -3.01 -2.78
C TRP A 135 6.11 -4.14 -2.68
N HIS A 136 6.02 -4.80 -1.52
CA HIS A 136 5.02 -5.84 -1.29
C HIS A 136 3.60 -5.28 -1.39
N SER A 137 3.32 -4.18 -0.70
CA SER A 137 2.02 -3.50 -0.77
C SER A 137 1.70 -3.01 -2.18
N SER A 138 2.71 -2.51 -2.91
CA SER A 138 2.56 -2.09 -4.31
C SER A 138 2.20 -3.27 -5.22
N ALA A 139 2.77 -4.45 -4.98
CA ALA A 139 2.41 -5.67 -5.70
C ALA A 139 0.92 -6.02 -5.48
N HIS A 140 0.45 -5.95 -4.24
CA HIS A 140 -0.96 -6.20 -3.93
C HIS A 140 -1.89 -5.18 -4.60
N CYS A 141 -1.54 -3.90 -4.61
CA CYS A 141 -2.31 -2.89 -5.33
C CYS A 141 -2.40 -3.19 -6.85
N LEU A 142 -1.29 -3.64 -7.46
CA LEU A 142 -1.28 -4.08 -8.85
C LEU A 142 -2.19 -5.29 -9.06
N GLY A 143 -2.08 -6.29 -8.18
CA GLY A 143 -2.91 -7.49 -8.24
C GLY A 143 -4.39 -7.18 -8.17
N GLU A 144 -4.80 -6.37 -7.19
CA GLU A 144 -6.20 -5.94 -7.02
C GLU A 144 -6.72 -5.19 -8.25
N ALA A 145 -5.94 -4.25 -8.78
CA ALA A 145 -6.30 -3.54 -9.99
C ALA A 145 -6.50 -4.48 -11.18
N CYS A 146 -5.65 -5.50 -11.33
CA CYS A 146 -5.77 -6.49 -12.39
C CYS A 146 -6.96 -7.43 -12.18
N GLU A 147 -7.25 -7.87 -10.96
CA GLU A 147 -8.47 -8.63 -10.66
C GLU A 147 -9.72 -7.84 -11.03
N CYS A 148 -9.79 -6.58 -10.60
CA CYS A 148 -10.94 -5.71 -10.90
C CYS A 148 -11.11 -5.45 -12.40
N GLN A 149 -10.01 -5.18 -13.10
CA GLN A 149 -10.06 -4.79 -14.51
C GLN A 149 -10.25 -5.98 -15.45
N PHE A 150 -9.62 -7.12 -15.16
CA PHE A 150 -9.53 -8.25 -16.07
C PHE A 150 -10.28 -9.49 -15.58
N GLY A 151 -10.64 -9.56 -14.29
CA GLY A 151 -11.19 -10.77 -13.67
C GLY A 151 -10.16 -11.92 -13.68
N CYS A 152 -8.87 -11.60 -13.60
CA CYS A 152 -7.79 -12.58 -13.57
C CYS A 152 -7.70 -13.28 -12.21
N LEU A 153 -7.04 -14.42 -12.16
CA LEU A 153 -6.71 -15.11 -10.92
C LEU A 153 -5.27 -14.81 -10.54
N LEU A 154 -5.07 -14.24 -9.37
CA LEU A 154 -3.74 -13.91 -8.85
C LEU A 154 -3.00 -15.17 -8.40
N SER A 155 -1.68 -15.23 -8.64
CA SER A 155 -0.81 -16.32 -8.25
C SER A 155 0.26 -15.87 -7.26
N HIS A 156 1.25 -15.14 -7.71
CA HIS A 156 2.43 -14.80 -6.92
C HIS A 156 2.89 -13.36 -7.18
N GLY A 157 3.05 -12.58 -6.12
CA GLY A 157 3.43 -11.16 -6.21
C GLY A 157 4.42 -10.76 -5.12
N PRO A 158 5.68 -11.25 -5.17
CA PRO A 158 6.69 -10.93 -4.17
C PRO A 158 7.32 -9.55 -4.40
N PRO A 159 7.83 -8.92 -3.34
CA PRO A 159 8.77 -7.83 -3.47
C PRO A 159 10.10 -8.34 -4.04
N THR A 160 10.81 -7.48 -4.75
CA THR A 160 12.18 -7.68 -5.18
C THR A 160 13.06 -6.54 -4.66
N PRO A 161 14.39 -6.66 -4.68
CA PRO A 161 15.25 -5.58 -4.19
C PRO A 161 15.07 -4.25 -4.93
N GLN A 162 14.54 -4.27 -6.16
CA GLN A 162 14.42 -3.10 -7.03
C GLN A 162 12.99 -2.81 -7.49
N GLY A 163 12.00 -3.48 -6.90
CA GLY A 163 10.59 -3.30 -7.28
C GLY A 163 9.74 -4.50 -6.91
N PHE A 164 8.78 -4.82 -7.75
CA PHE A 164 7.83 -5.92 -7.55
C PHE A 164 7.29 -6.41 -8.90
N PHE A 165 6.66 -7.56 -8.88
CA PHE A 165 5.86 -8.08 -9.99
C PHE A 165 4.65 -8.84 -9.47
N TYR A 166 3.74 -9.20 -10.35
CA TYR A 166 2.62 -10.07 -10.01
C TYR A 166 2.34 -11.05 -11.16
N ASP A 167 2.41 -12.34 -10.85
CA ASP A 167 1.99 -13.40 -11.76
C ASP A 167 0.49 -13.64 -11.63
N MET A 168 -0.19 -13.76 -12.76
CA MET A 168 -1.63 -13.95 -12.80
C MET A 168 -2.07 -14.82 -13.97
N ALA A 169 -3.14 -15.60 -13.76
CA ALA A 169 -3.80 -16.34 -14.81
C ALA A 169 -4.87 -15.47 -15.45
N MET A 170 -4.64 -15.09 -16.70
CA MET A 170 -5.60 -14.28 -17.47
C MET A 170 -6.73 -15.14 -18.01
N PRO A 171 -7.99 -14.64 -18.03
CA PRO A 171 -9.09 -15.28 -18.73
C PRO A 171 -8.76 -15.51 -20.22
N GLU A 172 -9.28 -16.58 -20.83
CA GLU A 172 -8.98 -16.96 -22.23
C GLU A 172 -9.16 -15.82 -23.23
N ARG A 173 -10.14 -14.93 -23.01
CA ARG A 173 -10.39 -13.75 -23.86
C ARG A 173 -9.21 -12.77 -23.95
N TYR A 174 -8.24 -12.84 -23.04
CA TYR A 174 -7.05 -11.98 -23.01
C TYR A 174 -5.77 -12.68 -23.46
N VAL A 175 -5.76 -14.01 -23.61
CA VAL A 175 -4.57 -14.80 -23.95
C VAL A 175 -4.01 -14.45 -25.33
N VAL A 176 -4.83 -13.94 -26.23
CA VAL A 176 -4.43 -13.54 -27.60
C VAL A 176 -3.46 -12.36 -27.58
N TRP A 177 -3.48 -11.52 -26.56
CA TRP A 177 -2.62 -10.33 -26.46
C TRP A 177 -1.17 -10.67 -26.08
N TYR A 178 -0.93 -11.74 -25.36
CA TYR A 178 0.42 -12.15 -24.95
C TYR A 178 1.29 -12.70 -26.09
N LYS A 179 0.69 -13.08 -27.22
CA LYS A 179 1.44 -13.63 -28.37
C LYS A 179 2.10 -12.55 -29.25
N THR A 180 1.79 -11.29 -29.04
CA THR A 180 2.21 -10.21 -29.95
C THR A 180 3.07 -9.10 -29.31
N VAL A 181 3.39 -9.18 -28.02
CA VAL A 181 4.33 -8.23 -27.39
C VAL A 181 5.73 -8.84 -27.41
N PRO A 182 6.67 -8.33 -28.25
CA PRO A 182 8.05 -8.75 -28.15
C PRO A 182 8.61 -8.31 -26.79
N TYR A 183 9.31 -9.20 -26.13
CA TYR A 183 10.13 -8.87 -24.97
C TYR A 183 11.01 -7.68 -25.34
N MET A 184 10.76 -6.52 -24.74
CA MET A 184 11.75 -5.46 -24.75
C MET A 184 12.78 -5.81 -23.69
N GLN A 185 13.97 -6.20 -24.16
CA GLN A 185 15.19 -6.33 -23.36
C GLN A 185 15.70 -4.97 -22.94
#